data_fe8c26b38723766ea9a3b125243b06ad
#
_entry.id   fe8c26b38723766ea9a3b125243b06ad
#
_cell.length_a   1.000
_cell.length_b   1.000
_cell.length_c   1.000
_cell.angle_alpha   90.00
_cell.angle_beta   90.00
_cell.angle_gamma   90.00
#
_symmetry.space_group_name_H-M   'P 1'
#
loop_
_entity.id
_entity.type
_entity.pdbx_description
1 polymer ?
#
loop_
_entity_poly.entity_id
_entity_poly.type
_entity_poly.pdbx_seq_one_letter_code
_entity_poly.pdbx_strand_id
1 'polypeptide(L)'
;MTERPLDVTLPGFADPVGQAQACFRAVLDAMARPGTLVRAGEGLVPPAPLDPATGAVLLSLVDHDTPLWLDPGMQPARDWIAFHCGAGFANQPVCASFVLAQKLPDLTRLSPGTHEQPETAATLILQVDSLTDGARYRLRGPGLRTFGMLSARGLPDDFAAIWQRNRAGFPLGVDLVLCAGTTLAALPRSVTVERVT
;
A
#
# COMPACT_ATOMS: atom_id res chain seq x y z
N MET A 1 4.87 -29.04 -22.66
CA MET A 1 4.34 -28.42 -21.44
C MET A 1 5.55 -27.97 -20.64
N THR A 2 5.94 -26.70 -20.77
CA THR A 2 7.05 -26.12 -20.01
C THR A 2 6.48 -25.78 -18.63
N GLU A 3 6.88 -26.54 -17.60
CA GLU A 3 6.55 -26.18 -16.23
C GLU A 3 7.15 -24.78 -15.98
N ARG A 4 6.24 -23.81 -15.74
CA ARG A 4 6.64 -22.49 -15.22
C ARG A 4 7.26 -22.77 -13.84
N PRO A 5 8.55 -22.40 -13.60
CA PRO A 5 9.09 -22.52 -12.26
C PRO A 5 8.16 -21.77 -11.32
N LEU A 6 7.78 -22.39 -10.22
CA LEU A 6 6.94 -21.78 -9.21
C LEU A 6 7.63 -20.50 -8.77
N ASP A 7 6.99 -19.35 -8.96
CA ASP A 7 7.51 -18.02 -8.58
C ASP A 7 7.90 -17.93 -7.09
N VAL A 8 7.51 -18.92 -6.29
CA VAL A 8 7.87 -19.15 -4.89
C VAL A 8 9.39 -19.23 -4.66
N THR A 9 10.17 -19.63 -5.69
CA THR A 9 11.63 -19.78 -5.57
C THR A 9 12.39 -18.45 -5.67
N LEU A 10 11.72 -17.36 -6.07
CA LEU A 10 12.36 -16.06 -6.07
C LEU A 10 12.62 -15.61 -4.63
N PRO A 11 13.85 -15.13 -4.32
CA PRO A 11 14.21 -14.79 -2.94
C PRO A 11 13.42 -13.57 -2.44
N GLY A 12 13.20 -13.55 -1.12
CA GLY A 12 12.78 -12.36 -0.40
C GLY A 12 13.95 -11.40 -0.18
N PHE A 13 13.98 -10.72 0.96
CA PHE A 13 15.10 -9.86 1.33
C PHE A 13 16.42 -10.63 1.44
N ALA A 14 17.51 -10.07 0.90
CA ALA A 14 18.85 -10.63 1.05
C ALA A 14 19.38 -10.47 2.50
N ASP A 15 19.04 -9.37 3.16
CA ASP A 15 19.20 -9.13 4.59
C ASP A 15 17.81 -8.90 5.20
N PRO A 16 17.14 -9.96 5.69
CA PRO A 16 15.76 -9.84 6.16
C PRO A 16 15.56 -8.83 7.29
N VAL A 17 16.50 -8.75 8.22
CA VAL A 17 16.39 -7.84 9.37
C VAL A 17 16.63 -6.39 8.95
N GLY A 18 17.76 -6.12 8.31
CA GLY A 18 18.13 -4.75 7.93
C GLY A 18 17.19 -4.16 6.90
N GLN A 19 16.81 -4.94 5.87
CA GLN A 19 15.92 -4.45 4.81
C GLN A 19 14.47 -4.30 5.29
N ALA A 20 13.96 -5.18 6.17
CA ALA A 20 12.63 -5.01 6.77
C ALA A 20 12.59 -3.77 7.66
N GLN A 21 13.60 -3.54 8.51
CA GLN A 21 13.69 -2.32 9.32
C GLN A 21 13.75 -1.04 8.46
N ALA A 22 14.55 -1.06 7.40
CA ALA A 22 14.67 0.09 6.49
C ALA A 22 13.33 0.38 5.80
N CYS A 23 12.65 -0.65 5.29
CA CYS A 23 11.33 -0.50 4.67
C CYS A 23 10.27 -0.03 5.68
N PHE A 24 10.24 -0.59 6.87
CA PHE A 24 9.33 -0.15 7.93
C PHE A 24 9.50 1.33 8.26
N ARG A 25 10.76 1.80 8.41
CA ARG A 25 11.05 3.22 8.62
C ARG A 25 10.61 4.08 7.43
N ALA A 26 10.79 3.59 6.20
CA ALA A 26 10.34 4.26 4.99
C ALA A 26 8.82 4.47 5.00
N VAL A 27 8.05 3.43 5.38
CA VAL A 27 6.59 3.53 5.52
C VAL A 27 6.21 4.52 6.63
N LEU A 28 6.85 4.45 7.81
CA LEU A 28 6.60 5.40 8.90
C LEU A 28 6.90 6.84 8.49
N ASP A 29 8.01 7.08 7.78
CA ASP A 29 8.38 8.39 7.28
C ASP A 29 7.37 8.93 6.26
N ALA A 30 6.91 8.09 5.34
CA ALA A 30 5.89 8.46 4.37
C ALA A 30 4.54 8.77 5.03
N MET A 31 4.13 7.97 6.04
CA MET A 31 2.91 8.21 6.83
C MET A 31 3.02 9.49 7.67
N ALA A 32 4.18 9.74 8.28
CA ALA A 32 4.40 10.92 9.11
C ALA A 32 4.50 12.23 8.28
N ARG A 33 4.89 12.13 7.01
CA ARG A 33 5.09 13.26 6.10
C ARG A 33 4.42 12.99 4.74
N PRO A 34 3.08 13.06 4.67
CA PRO A 34 2.32 12.72 3.47
C PRO A 34 2.80 13.47 2.22
N GLY A 35 2.92 12.74 1.11
CA GLY A 35 3.45 13.26 -0.16
C GLY A 35 4.98 13.17 -0.30
N THR A 36 5.70 12.74 0.76
CA THR A 36 7.13 12.44 0.64
C THR A 36 7.30 11.11 -0.12
N LEU A 37 8.17 11.13 -1.13
CA LEU A 37 8.58 9.93 -1.84
C LEU A 37 9.77 9.30 -1.11
N VAL A 38 9.66 8.03 -0.76
CA VAL A 38 10.69 7.29 -0.04
C VAL A 38 11.05 6.03 -0.83
N ARG A 39 12.32 5.65 -0.82
CA ARG A 39 12.78 4.43 -1.51
C ARG A 39 12.56 3.21 -0.63
N ALA A 40 12.12 2.12 -1.29
CA ALA A 40 11.94 0.81 -0.66
C ALA A 40 12.15 -0.30 -1.69
N GLY A 41 12.58 -1.47 -1.24
CA GLY A 41 12.73 -2.64 -2.08
C GLY A 41 13.93 -2.61 -3.03
N GLU A 42 14.96 -1.81 -2.76
CA GLU A 42 16.19 -1.82 -3.56
C GLU A 42 16.86 -3.20 -3.48
N GLY A 43 17.17 -3.75 -4.66
CA GLY A 43 17.75 -5.08 -4.78
C GLY A 43 16.75 -6.25 -4.63
N LEU A 44 15.50 -6.00 -4.30
CA LEU A 44 14.46 -7.02 -4.27
C LEU A 44 13.90 -7.25 -5.69
N VAL A 45 13.76 -8.51 -6.08
CA VAL A 45 13.16 -8.92 -7.35
C VAL A 45 12.00 -9.87 -7.07
N PRO A 46 10.82 -9.32 -6.69
CA PRO A 46 9.65 -10.14 -6.42
C PRO A 46 9.05 -10.68 -7.72
N PRO A 47 8.18 -11.71 -7.67
CA PRO A 47 7.49 -12.20 -8.85
C PRO A 47 6.53 -11.15 -9.41
N ALA A 48 6.33 -11.17 -10.74
CA ALA A 48 5.27 -10.39 -11.35
C ALA A 48 3.91 -10.80 -10.76
N PRO A 49 3.00 -9.85 -10.52
CA PRO A 49 3.03 -8.46 -10.95
C PRO A 49 3.61 -7.48 -9.92
N LEU A 50 4.27 -7.96 -8.86
CA LEU A 50 4.76 -7.08 -7.78
C LEU A 50 5.94 -6.23 -8.22
N ASP A 51 5.86 -4.94 -7.94
CA ASP A 51 7.01 -4.04 -7.94
C ASP A 51 7.89 -4.25 -6.70
N PRO A 52 9.20 -3.92 -6.75
CA PRO A 52 10.09 -4.06 -5.60
C PRO A 52 9.61 -3.36 -4.33
N ALA A 53 9.07 -2.13 -4.42
CA ALA A 53 8.54 -1.43 -3.26
C ALA A 53 7.31 -2.14 -2.68
N THR A 54 6.41 -2.65 -3.53
CA THR A 54 5.24 -3.42 -3.10
C THR A 54 5.65 -4.69 -2.36
N GLY A 55 6.58 -5.46 -2.94
CA GLY A 55 7.15 -6.66 -2.31
C GLY A 55 7.80 -6.35 -0.97
N ALA A 56 8.59 -5.27 -0.89
CA ALA A 56 9.24 -4.86 0.35
C ALA A 56 8.25 -4.47 1.45
N VAL A 57 7.17 -3.74 1.10
CA VAL A 57 6.11 -3.38 2.06
C VAL A 57 5.42 -4.64 2.58
N LEU A 58 5.09 -5.60 1.71
CA LEU A 58 4.50 -6.88 2.12
C LEU A 58 5.42 -7.65 3.07
N LEU A 59 6.69 -7.82 2.72
CA LEU A 59 7.69 -8.52 3.55
C LEU A 59 7.95 -7.85 4.90
N SER A 60 7.59 -6.57 5.04
CA SER A 60 7.85 -5.79 6.26
C SER A 60 6.65 -5.65 7.18
N LEU A 61 5.42 -5.72 6.64
CA LEU A 61 4.20 -5.39 7.38
C LEU A 61 3.22 -6.56 7.49
N VAL A 62 3.29 -7.54 6.58
CA VAL A 62 2.32 -8.64 6.53
C VAL A 62 2.92 -9.88 7.16
N ASP A 63 2.16 -10.53 8.03
CA ASP A 63 2.52 -11.76 8.71
C ASP A 63 1.29 -12.69 8.89
N HIS A 64 1.44 -13.71 9.72
CA HIS A 64 0.38 -14.71 9.98
C HIS A 64 -0.81 -14.15 10.78
N ASP A 65 -0.63 -13.04 11.53
CA ASP A 65 -1.68 -12.41 12.34
C ASP A 65 -2.42 -11.29 11.58
N THR A 66 -1.92 -10.89 10.41
CA THR A 66 -2.46 -9.81 9.60
C THR A 66 -3.08 -10.32 8.30
N PRO A 67 -4.38 -10.68 8.28
CA PRO A 67 -5.03 -11.20 7.08
C PRO A 67 -4.90 -10.25 5.89
N LEU A 68 -4.46 -10.80 4.74
CA LEU A 68 -4.26 -10.07 3.49
C LEU A 68 -5.36 -10.44 2.48
N TRP A 69 -5.97 -9.44 1.86
CA TRP A 69 -6.81 -9.64 0.69
C TRP A 69 -6.07 -9.20 -0.57
N LEU A 70 -6.17 -10.02 -1.62
CA LEU A 70 -5.55 -9.75 -2.92
C LEU A 70 -6.60 -9.43 -3.96
N ASP A 71 -6.45 -8.32 -4.65
CA ASP A 71 -7.13 -8.04 -5.92
C ASP A 71 -6.85 -9.17 -6.93
N PRO A 72 -7.80 -9.50 -7.82
CA PRO A 72 -7.59 -10.52 -8.86
C PRO A 72 -6.31 -10.34 -9.67
N GLY A 73 -5.89 -9.10 -9.96
CA GLY A 73 -4.63 -8.81 -10.66
C GLY A 73 -3.37 -9.19 -9.89
N MET A 74 -3.45 -9.31 -8.56
CA MET A 74 -2.33 -9.66 -7.68
C MET A 74 -2.25 -11.15 -7.32
N GLN A 75 -3.24 -11.95 -7.74
CA GLN A 75 -3.28 -13.40 -7.44
C GLN A 75 -2.02 -14.17 -7.90
N PRO A 76 -1.35 -13.84 -9.01
CA PRO A 76 -0.12 -14.55 -9.39
C PRO A 76 1.00 -14.51 -8.36
N ALA A 77 1.03 -13.49 -7.49
CA ALA A 77 2.04 -13.38 -6.43
C ALA A 77 1.67 -14.08 -5.12
N ARG A 78 0.46 -14.68 -5.05
CA ARG A 78 -0.11 -15.25 -3.82
C ARG A 78 0.82 -16.24 -3.11
N ASP A 79 1.38 -17.18 -3.86
CA ASP A 79 2.17 -18.26 -3.27
C ASP A 79 3.51 -17.75 -2.74
N TRP A 80 4.12 -16.79 -3.42
CA TRP A 80 5.33 -16.11 -2.95
C TRP A 80 5.07 -15.32 -1.65
N ILE A 81 3.94 -14.60 -1.59
CA ILE A 81 3.53 -13.86 -0.38
C ILE A 81 3.25 -14.84 0.77
N ALA A 82 2.52 -15.93 0.50
CA ALA A 82 2.25 -16.96 1.51
C ALA A 82 3.54 -17.55 2.10
N PHE A 83 4.50 -17.83 1.23
CA PHE A 83 5.78 -18.43 1.62
C PHE A 83 6.65 -17.48 2.45
N HIS A 84 6.81 -16.24 1.98
CA HIS A 84 7.76 -15.29 2.59
C HIS A 84 7.17 -14.52 3.78
N CYS A 85 5.87 -14.24 3.78
CA CYS A 85 5.21 -13.48 4.85
C CYS A 85 4.49 -14.40 5.86
N GLY A 86 4.25 -15.67 5.53
CA GLY A 86 3.38 -16.52 6.32
C GLY A 86 1.92 -16.06 6.33
N ALA A 87 1.52 -15.22 5.38
CA ALA A 87 0.26 -14.49 5.37
C ALA A 87 -0.96 -15.42 5.31
N GLY A 88 -1.95 -15.17 6.18
CA GLY A 88 -3.30 -15.63 6.01
C GLY A 88 -4.05 -14.79 4.98
N PHE A 89 -4.90 -15.44 4.14
CA PHE A 89 -5.66 -14.70 3.12
C PHE A 89 -7.14 -14.58 3.50
N ALA A 90 -7.61 -13.33 3.48
CA ALA A 90 -9.01 -13.03 3.70
C ALA A 90 -9.84 -13.37 2.44
N ASN A 91 -11.03 -13.96 2.63
CA ASN A 91 -11.97 -14.24 1.55
C ASN A 91 -12.72 -12.99 1.06
N GLN A 92 -12.81 -11.98 1.91
CA GLN A 92 -13.48 -10.70 1.63
C GLN A 92 -12.61 -9.54 2.07
N PRO A 93 -12.58 -8.42 1.33
CA PRO A 93 -11.73 -7.28 1.65
C PRO A 93 -12.04 -6.63 3.00
N VAL A 94 -13.30 -6.70 3.48
CA VAL A 94 -13.69 -6.18 4.80
C VAL A 94 -13.06 -6.94 5.97
N CYS A 95 -12.63 -8.18 5.76
CA CYS A 95 -11.99 -9.03 6.78
C CYS A 95 -10.46 -8.94 6.77
N ALA A 96 -9.89 -8.08 5.93
CA ALA A 96 -8.46 -7.96 5.76
C ALA A 96 -7.89 -6.81 6.59
N SER A 97 -6.73 -7.03 7.21
CA SER A 97 -5.90 -5.98 7.80
C SER A 97 -5.13 -5.22 6.72
N PHE A 98 -4.69 -5.94 5.69
CA PHE A 98 -4.05 -5.38 4.51
C PHE A 98 -4.80 -5.77 3.24
N VAL A 99 -4.87 -4.83 2.31
CA VAL A 99 -5.46 -5.02 0.99
C VAL A 99 -4.40 -4.70 -0.06
N LEU A 100 -4.09 -5.63 -0.95
CA LEU A 100 -3.16 -5.40 -2.05
C LEU A 100 -3.91 -5.32 -3.37
N ALA A 101 -3.73 -4.21 -4.09
CA ALA A 101 -4.43 -3.97 -5.35
C ALA A 101 -3.57 -3.20 -6.37
N GLN A 102 -3.91 -3.33 -7.67
CA GLN A 102 -3.39 -2.49 -8.77
C GLN A 102 -4.37 -1.39 -9.19
N LYS A 103 -5.63 -1.56 -8.87
CA LYS A 103 -6.65 -0.55 -9.10
C LYS A 103 -7.29 -0.19 -7.78
N LEU A 104 -7.58 1.10 -7.61
CA LEU A 104 -8.25 1.56 -6.38
C LEU A 104 -9.59 0.82 -6.21
N PRO A 105 -9.74 0.00 -5.16
CA PRO A 105 -11.01 -0.66 -4.90
C PRO A 105 -12.02 0.33 -4.32
N ASP A 106 -13.27 -0.11 -4.23
CA ASP A 106 -14.27 0.62 -3.46
C ASP A 106 -13.89 0.59 -1.97
N LEU A 107 -13.45 1.74 -1.43
CA LEU A 107 -12.97 1.86 -0.05
C LEU A 107 -14.06 1.55 0.99
N THR A 108 -15.34 1.65 0.62
CA THR A 108 -16.46 1.32 1.53
C THR A 108 -16.59 -0.18 1.80
N ARG A 109 -15.90 -1.02 1.01
CA ARG A 109 -15.84 -2.47 1.19
C ARG A 109 -14.66 -2.93 2.06
N LEU A 110 -13.82 -2.01 2.50
CA LEU A 110 -12.68 -2.28 3.38
C LEU A 110 -13.06 -2.00 4.84
N SER A 111 -12.35 -2.60 5.79
CA SER A 111 -12.58 -2.32 7.20
C SER A 111 -12.20 -0.88 7.54
N PRO A 112 -13.12 -0.04 8.01
CA PRO A 112 -12.80 1.31 8.43
C PRO A 112 -12.26 1.38 9.87
N GLY A 113 -12.16 0.26 10.59
CA GLY A 113 -11.93 0.19 12.02
C GLY A 113 -13.22 0.43 12.82
N THR A 114 -13.09 0.54 14.14
CA THR A 114 -14.20 0.89 15.05
C THR A 114 -13.88 2.16 15.84
N HIS A 115 -14.85 2.76 16.49
CA HIS A 115 -14.60 3.94 17.35
C HIS A 115 -13.75 3.62 18.56
N GLU A 116 -13.84 2.37 19.06
CA GLU A 116 -13.03 1.86 20.17
C GLU A 116 -11.63 1.48 19.72
N GLN A 117 -11.49 1.01 18.48
CA GLN A 117 -10.23 0.51 17.91
C GLN A 117 -10.06 1.00 16.46
N PRO A 118 -9.82 2.29 16.24
CA PRO A 118 -9.66 2.83 14.89
C PRO A 118 -8.40 2.31 14.17
N GLU A 119 -7.43 1.80 14.92
CA GLU A 119 -6.20 1.17 14.40
C GLU A 119 -6.45 -0.18 13.73
N THR A 120 -7.61 -0.81 13.95
CA THR A 120 -7.99 -2.06 13.27
C THR A 120 -8.49 -1.85 11.83
N ALA A 121 -8.50 -0.59 11.38
CA ALA A 121 -8.83 -0.27 10.00
C ALA A 121 -7.82 -0.89 9.02
N ALA A 122 -8.31 -1.24 7.84
CA ALA A 122 -7.48 -1.78 6.80
C ALA A 122 -6.45 -0.75 6.27
N THR A 123 -5.26 -1.23 5.93
CA THR A 123 -4.28 -0.49 5.14
C THR A 123 -4.30 -1.00 3.71
N LEU A 124 -4.59 -0.10 2.76
CA LEU A 124 -4.54 -0.41 1.34
C LEU A 124 -3.10 -0.20 0.82
N ILE A 125 -2.50 -1.24 0.29
CA ILE A 125 -1.24 -1.19 -0.47
C ILE A 125 -1.66 -1.17 -1.95
N LEU A 126 -1.52 -0.01 -2.59
CA LEU A 126 -1.92 0.20 -3.97
C LEU A 126 -0.69 0.39 -4.85
N GLN A 127 -0.47 -0.56 -5.74
CA GLN A 127 0.57 -0.44 -6.75
C GLN A 127 0.04 0.38 -7.91
N VAL A 128 0.71 1.49 -8.21
CA VAL A 128 0.36 2.44 -9.26
C VAL A 128 1.46 2.48 -10.32
N ASP A 129 1.16 3.08 -11.48
CA ASP A 129 2.11 3.11 -12.60
C ASP A 129 3.31 4.03 -12.33
N SER A 130 3.10 5.14 -11.61
CA SER A 130 4.14 6.12 -11.29
C SER A 130 3.77 6.99 -10.10
N LEU A 131 4.78 7.45 -9.35
CA LEU A 131 4.66 8.44 -8.28
C LEU A 131 5.39 9.76 -8.61
N THR A 132 5.98 9.86 -9.80
CA THR A 132 6.72 11.06 -10.24
C THR A 132 6.00 11.85 -11.32
N ASP A 133 5.01 11.24 -11.97
CA ASP A 133 4.19 11.84 -13.01
C ASP A 133 2.69 11.49 -12.84
N GLY A 134 1.85 12.03 -13.73
CA GLY A 134 0.41 11.82 -13.71
C GLY A 134 -0.38 12.95 -13.03
N ALA A 135 -1.54 12.62 -12.49
CA ALA A 135 -2.38 13.60 -11.79
C ALA A 135 -1.67 14.14 -10.55
N ARG A 136 -1.81 15.45 -10.33
CA ARG A 136 -1.18 16.15 -9.21
C ARG A 136 -2.20 16.42 -8.12
N TYR A 137 -1.80 16.20 -6.87
CA TYR A 137 -2.64 16.37 -5.70
C TYR A 137 -1.95 17.24 -4.68
N ARG A 138 -2.70 18.20 -4.13
CA ARG A 138 -2.30 18.98 -2.96
C ARG A 138 -2.82 18.27 -1.71
N LEU A 139 -1.94 18.08 -0.74
CA LEU A 139 -2.22 17.38 0.51
C LEU A 139 -2.19 18.37 1.67
N ARG A 140 -3.14 18.25 2.62
CA ARG A 140 -3.15 19.01 3.87
C ARG A 140 -3.54 18.10 5.03
N GLY A 141 -2.94 18.30 6.18
CA GLY A 141 -3.23 17.52 7.37
C GLY A 141 -2.05 17.39 8.32
N PRO A 142 -2.16 16.52 9.31
CA PRO A 142 -1.06 16.24 10.24
C PRO A 142 0.23 15.86 9.50
N GLY A 143 1.38 16.25 10.05
CA GLY A 143 2.70 16.02 9.44
C GLY A 143 3.10 17.02 8.36
N LEU A 144 2.20 17.94 7.95
CA LEU A 144 2.46 18.95 6.94
C LEU A 144 2.39 20.36 7.56
N ARG A 145 3.47 21.13 7.43
CA ARG A 145 3.51 22.52 7.96
C ARG A 145 2.55 23.46 7.22
N THR A 146 2.41 23.27 5.90
CA THR A 146 1.50 24.03 5.05
C THR A 146 0.69 23.09 4.15
N PHE A 147 1.35 22.51 3.16
CA PHE A 147 0.80 21.50 2.28
C PHE A 147 1.92 20.59 1.75
N GLY A 148 1.55 19.38 1.32
CA GLY A 148 2.40 18.49 0.54
C GLY A 148 1.92 18.41 -0.90
N MET A 149 2.75 17.86 -1.76
CA MET A 149 2.39 17.55 -3.15
C MET A 149 2.62 16.06 -3.40
N LEU A 150 1.70 15.45 -4.13
CA LEU A 150 1.81 14.08 -4.61
C LEU A 150 1.48 14.08 -6.10
N SER A 151 2.28 13.41 -6.91
CA SER A 151 1.94 13.08 -8.29
C SER A 151 1.73 11.57 -8.37
N ALA A 152 0.68 11.13 -9.07
CA ALA A 152 0.47 9.71 -9.27
C ALA A 152 -0.24 9.43 -10.60
N ARG A 153 0.22 8.39 -11.33
CA ARG A 153 -0.45 7.80 -12.48
C ARG A 153 -0.97 6.43 -12.10
N GLY A 154 -2.20 6.11 -12.50
CA GLY A 154 -2.89 4.87 -12.12
C GLY A 154 -3.99 5.07 -11.09
N LEU A 155 -4.18 6.29 -10.56
CA LEU A 155 -5.33 6.65 -9.75
C LEU A 155 -6.52 7.08 -10.62
N PRO A 156 -7.78 6.80 -10.23
CA PRO A 156 -8.95 7.25 -10.96
C PRO A 156 -9.09 8.78 -10.94
N ASP A 157 -9.78 9.33 -11.93
CA ASP A 157 -9.94 10.78 -12.06
C ASP A 157 -10.65 11.44 -10.88
N ASP A 158 -11.55 10.71 -10.23
CA ASP A 158 -12.31 11.14 -9.07
C ASP A 158 -11.66 10.75 -7.72
N PHE A 159 -10.38 10.34 -7.73
CA PHE A 159 -9.64 9.90 -6.53
C PHE A 159 -9.78 10.90 -5.37
N ALA A 160 -9.65 12.20 -5.62
CA ALA A 160 -9.77 13.21 -4.57
C ALA A 160 -11.14 13.17 -3.89
N ALA A 161 -12.22 12.97 -4.64
CA ALA A 161 -13.58 12.84 -4.09
C ALA A 161 -13.76 11.53 -3.31
N ILE A 162 -13.21 10.43 -3.80
CA ILE A 162 -13.20 9.13 -3.10
C ILE A 162 -12.48 9.27 -1.77
N TRP A 163 -11.27 9.86 -1.79
CA TRP A 163 -10.46 10.04 -0.60
C TRP A 163 -11.11 10.97 0.43
N GLN A 164 -11.79 12.03 -0.03
CA GLN A 164 -12.53 12.92 0.86
C GLN A 164 -13.68 12.21 1.59
N ARG A 165 -14.38 11.28 0.92
CA ARG A 165 -15.39 10.42 1.58
C ARG A 165 -14.77 9.52 2.65
N ASN A 166 -13.62 8.88 2.35
CA ASN A 166 -12.88 8.09 3.32
C ASN A 166 -12.50 8.92 4.55
N ARG A 167 -11.95 10.11 4.34
CA ARG A 167 -11.55 11.03 5.42
C ARG A 167 -12.73 11.55 6.25
N ALA A 168 -13.91 11.72 5.66
CA ALA A 168 -15.09 12.23 6.37
C ALA A 168 -15.50 11.32 7.54
N GLY A 169 -15.10 10.06 7.54
CA GLY A 169 -15.31 9.11 8.63
C GLY A 169 -14.31 9.23 9.79
N PHE A 170 -13.28 10.11 9.70
CA PHE A 170 -12.21 10.19 10.72
C PHE A 170 -12.79 10.24 12.16
N PRO A 171 -12.26 9.43 13.13
CA PRO A 171 -11.02 8.64 13.09
C PRO A 171 -11.11 7.31 12.32
N LEU A 172 -12.29 6.94 11.83
CA LEU A 172 -12.49 5.77 10.99
C LEU A 172 -12.01 6.04 9.56
N GLY A 173 -11.75 4.96 8.80
CA GLY A 173 -11.33 5.03 7.41
C GLY A 173 -10.05 4.25 7.14
N VAL A 174 -9.68 4.14 5.89
CA VAL A 174 -8.56 3.35 5.39
C VAL A 174 -7.32 4.22 5.22
N ASP A 175 -6.15 3.70 5.60
CA ASP A 175 -4.87 4.30 5.27
C ASP A 175 -4.35 3.74 3.93
N LEU A 176 -3.56 4.51 3.19
CA LEU A 176 -3.09 4.16 1.86
C LEU A 176 -1.57 4.24 1.77
N VAL A 177 -0.94 3.15 1.32
CA VAL A 177 0.45 3.11 0.86
C VAL A 177 0.45 2.94 -0.65
N LEU A 178 0.99 3.92 -1.37
CA LEU A 178 1.17 3.90 -2.81
C LEU A 178 2.56 3.40 -3.13
N CYS A 179 2.68 2.45 -4.05
CA CYS A 179 3.95 1.87 -4.47
C CYS A 179 4.10 1.98 -6.00
N ALA A 180 5.30 2.32 -6.47
CA ALA A 180 5.66 2.28 -7.89
C ALA A 180 7.17 2.02 -8.05
N GLY A 181 7.55 0.97 -8.75
CA GLY A 181 8.94 0.57 -8.90
C GLY A 181 9.62 0.34 -7.55
N THR A 182 10.63 1.16 -7.21
CA THR A 182 11.35 1.14 -5.92
C THR A 182 10.99 2.32 -5.02
N THR A 183 9.83 2.93 -5.22
CA THR A 183 9.42 4.14 -4.49
C THR A 183 8.04 3.93 -3.87
N LEU A 184 7.85 4.48 -2.67
CA LEU A 184 6.54 4.54 -2.02
C LEU A 184 6.22 5.96 -1.56
N ALA A 185 4.94 6.22 -1.38
CA ALA A 185 4.36 7.36 -0.68
C ALA A 185 3.18 6.88 0.15
N ALA A 186 2.75 7.67 1.14
CA ALA A 186 1.62 7.28 1.96
C ALA A 186 0.63 8.42 2.17
N LEU A 187 -0.63 8.05 2.36
CA LEU A 187 -1.72 8.95 2.69
C LEU A 187 -2.46 8.38 3.92
N PRO A 188 -2.19 8.91 5.11
CA PRO A 188 -3.02 8.62 6.29
C PRO A 188 -4.45 9.13 6.08
N ARG A 189 -5.43 8.43 6.62
CA ARG A 189 -6.87 8.78 6.56
C ARG A 189 -7.20 10.20 7.06
N SER A 190 -6.32 10.81 7.84
CA SER A 190 -6.46 12.16 8.36
C SER A 190 -6.15 13.27 7.35
N VAL A 191 -5.52 12.94 6.22
CA VAL A 191 -5.06 13.91 5.21
C VAL A 191 -6.17 14.25 4.22
N THR A 192 -6.33 15.54 3.89
CA THR A 192 -7.16 15.98 2.76
C THR A 192 -6.36 15.94 1.47
N VAL A 193 -7.05 15.57 0.39
CA VAL A 193 -6.48 15.49 -0.96
C VAL A 193 -7.32 16.34 -1.90
N GLU A 194 -6.67 17.26 -2.60
CA GLU A 194 -7.29 18.13 -3.61
C GLU A 194 -6.54 17.93 -4.94
N ARG A 195 -7.25 17.66 -6.03
CA ARG A 195 -6.64 17.60 -7.37
C ARG A 195 -6.21 19.00 -7.80
N VAL A 196 -4.98 19.10 -8.31
CA VAL A 196 -4.45 20.35 -8.87
C VAL A 196 -4.52 20.23 -10.39
N THR A 197 -5.19 21.16 -11.02
CA THR A 197 -5.26 21.32 -12.49
C THR A 197 -4.00 21.99 -13.03
#